data_538a202253f5d032b699f810167ba140
#
_entry.id   538a202253f5d032b699f810167ba140
#
_cell.length_a   1.000
_cell.length_b   1.000
_cell.length_c   1.000
_cell.angle_alpha   90.00
_cell.angle_beta   90.00
_cell.angle_gamma   90.00
#
_symmetry.space_group_name_H-M   'P 1'
#
loop_
_entity.id
_entity.type
_entity.pdbx_description
1 polymer ?
#
loop_
_entity_poly.entity_id
_entity_poly.type
_entity_poly.pdbx_seq_one_letter_code
_entity_poly.pdbx_strand_id
1 'polypeptide(L)'
;MPKEKVLLINDLAGYGKVALSAMIPVLSHMQYDVCSLPTALVSNTLDYGKFEILETTGYMKNTLSVWEQLGFGFDAVSTGFILSAAQTELVLKFCREQKKKGARIFTDPIMGDEGRLYNGVSEKTVELMRSLIAEADYILPNYTEAAYLAGEAYCGTACTRQELYDLAAKLHDMGAGSVLITSARMLVDGGNPIWCVAGYDAAADRYFILPYEQLPVRFPGTGDIFSAVFMGHILRGEALRASARAAMETVSNMLAKNAEYQDKFKGIPLETCLEEIV
;
A
#
# COMPACT_ATOMS: atom_id res chain seq x y z
N MET A 1 26.77 5.00 -5.41
CA MET A 1 26.30 4.73 -4.04
C MET A 1 25.71 3.33 -4.04
N PRO A 2 25.81 2.55 -2.97
CA PRO A 2 25.07 1.30 -2.89
C PRO A 2 23.58 1.64 -3.01
N LYS A 3 22.85 0.86 -3.81
CA LYS A 3 21.40 1.05 -3.98
C LYS A 3 20.73 0.59 -2.71
N GLU A 4 19.72 1.35 -2.22
CA GLU A 4 18.92 0.95 -1.06
C GLU A 4 18.22 -0.39 -1.36
N LYS A 5 18.26 -1.28 -0.37
CA LYS A 5 17.67 -2.62 -0.44
C LYS A 5 16.29 -2.60 0.16
N VAL A 6 15.29 -2.93 -0.64
CA VAL A 6 13.88 -2.91 -0.27
C VAL A 6 13.35 -4.34 -0.20
N LEU A 7 12.72 -4.70 0.92
CA LEU A 7 11.98 -5.95 1.05
C LEU A 7 10.49 -5.70 0.89
N LEU A 8 9.86 -6.43 -0.02
CA LEU A 8 8.42 -6.46 -0.22
C LEU A 8 7.84 -7.74 0.39
N ILE A 9 6.91 -7.61 1.33
CA ILE A 9 6.15 -8.71 1.97
C ILE A 9 4.69 -8.56 1.52
N ASN A 10 4.31 -9.28 0.46
CA ASN A 10 2.99 -9.20 -0.15
C ASN A 10 2.69 -10.51 -0.89
N ASP A 11 1.48 -10.72 -1.43
CA ASP A 11 1.20 -11.86 -2.27
C ASP A 11 1.85 -11.76 -3.67
N LEU A 12 1.97 -12.90 -4.34
CA LEU A 12 2.49 -12.98 -5.71
C LEU A 12 1.43 -13.57 -6.63
N ALA A 13 0.88 -12.73 -7.50
CA ALA A 13 -0.04 -13.17 -8.55
C ALA A 13 0.72 -13.76 -9.74
N GLY A 14 0.36 -14.98 -10.13
CA GLY A 14 0.95 -15.66 -11.30
C GLY A 14 0.48 -15.04 -12.62
N TYR A 15 -0.80 -14.67 -12.72
CA TYR A 15 -1.37 -13.98 -13.87
C TYR A 15 -2.03 -12.68 -13.44
N GLY A 16 -1.34 -11.57 -13.69
CA GLY A 16 -1.79 -10.22 -13.38
C GLY A 16 -0.71 -9.32 -12.79
N LYS A 17 -1.00 -8.02 -12.75
CA LYS A 17 -0.09 -6.97 -12.28
C LYS A 17 -0.65 -6.33 -11.01
N VAL A 18 -0.60 -7.10 -9.92
CA VAL A 18 -1.00 -6.70 -8.57
C VAL A 18 0.08 -7.12 -7.57
N ALA A 19 0.07 -6.60 -6.39
CA ALA A 19 0.96 -6.96 -5.30
C ALA A 19 2.44 -7.04 -5.76
N LEU A 20 3.18 -8.11 -5.45
CA LEU A 20 4.59 -8.27 -5.85
C LEU A 20 4.77 -8.16 -7.36
N SER A 21 3.83 -8.69 -8.16
CA SER A 21 3.91 -8.64 -9.63
C SER A 21 3.83 -7.21 -10.20
N ALA A 22 3.28 -6.25 -9.44
CA ALA A 22 3.27 -4.83 -9.79
C ALA A 22 4.43 -4.08 -9.13
N MET A 23 4.69 -4.29 -7.83
CA MET A 23 5.65 -3.50 -7.08
C MET A 23 7.10 -3.76 -7.50
N ILE A 24 7.46 -5.04 -7.79
CA ILE A 24 8.83 -5.41 -8.19
C ILE A 24 9.29 -4.66 -9.46
N PRO A 25 8.56 -4.68 -10.59
CA PRO A 25 9.01 -3.96 -11.79
C PRO A 25 9.05 -2.44 -11.58
N VAL A 26 8.12 -1.85 -10.82
CA VAL A 26 8.11 -0.42 -10.51
C VAL A 26 9.37 -0.01 -9.74
N LEU A 27 9.67 -0.65 -8.63
CA LEU A 27 10.84 -0.32 -7.81
C LEU A 27 12.16 -0.68 -8.51
N SER A 28 12.20 -1.77 -9.29
CA SER A 28 13.36 -2.12 -10.10
C SER A 28 13.63 -1.05 -11.16
N HIS A 29 12.58 -0.50 -11.80
CA HIS A 29 12.70 0.62 -12.72
C HIS A 29 13.25 1.87 -12.01
N MET A 30 12.80 2.14 -10.79
CA MET A 30 13.30 3.22 -9.92
C MET A 30 14.71 2.94 -9.38
N GLN A 31 15.33 1.81 -9.77
CA GLN A 31 16.70 1.39 -9.47
C GLN A 31 16.97 0.95 -8.03
N TYR A 32 15.97 0.47 -7.30
CA TYR A 32 16.14 -0.18 -5.99
C TYR A 32 16.59 -1.64 -6.12
N ASP A 33 17.34 -2.13 -5.11
CA ASP A 33 17.63 -3.55 -4.94
C ASP A 33 16.43 -4.24 -4.27
N VAL A 34 15.57 -4.86 -5.08
CA VAL A 34 14.28 -5.37 -4.62
C VAL A 34 14.37 -6.83 -4.22
N CYS A 35 14.06 -7.10 -2.95
CA CYS A 35 13.88 -8.44 -2.40
C CYS A 35 12.39 -8.68 -2.14
N SER A 36 11.96 -9.93 -2.15
CA SER A 36 10.54 -10.27 -1.94
C SER A 36 10.35 -11.48 -1.03
N LEU A 37 9.31 -11.41 -0.19
CA LEU A 37 8.85 -12.51 0.65
C LEU A 37 7.34 -12.69 0.39
N PRO A 38 6.94 -13.66 -0.46
CA PRO A 38 5.53 -13.85 -0.78
C PRO A 38 4.77 -14.39 0.44
N THR A 39 3.63 -13.76 0.76
CA THR A 39 2.67 -14.18 1.79
C THR A 39 1.71 -15.25 1.27
N ALA A 40 1.45 -15.21 -0.02
CA ALA A 40 0.71 -16.21 -0.77
C ALA A 40 1.20 -16.30 -2.22
N LEU A 41 1.02 -17.45 -2.83
CA LEU A 41 1.01 -17.57 -4.28
C LEU A 41 -0.45 -17.59 -4.74
N VAL A 42 -0.81 -16.65 -5.61
CA VAL A 42 -2.17 -16.51 -6.14
C VAL A 42 -2.14 -16.78 -7.63
N SER A 43 -3.00 -17.65 -8.13
CA SER A 43 -2.97 -18.08 -9.54
C SER A 43 -3.14 -16.89 -10.50
N ASN A 44 -4.01 -15.94 -10.16
CA ASN A 44 -4.35 -14.77 -10.98
C ASN A 44 -5.01 -13.70 -10.10
N THR A 45 -5.21 -12.49 -10.65
CA THR A 45 -5.96 -11.44 -9.95
C THR A 45 -7.36 -11.92 -9.56
N LEU A 46 -7.83 -11.50 -8.40
CA LEU A 46 -9.13 -11.95 -7.85
C LEU A 46 -10.33 -11.44 -8.68
N ASP A 47 -10.13 -10.40 -9.46
CA ASP A 47 -11.16 -9.79 -10.35
C ASP A 47 -11.69 -10.75 -11.42
N TYR A 48 -10.96 -11.82 -11.78
CA TYR A 48 -11.47 -12.87 -12.65
C TYR A 48 -12.54 -13.76 -12.00
N GLY A 49 -12.75 -13.65 -10.66
CA GLY A 49 -13.78 -14.38 -9.92
C GLY A 49 -13.49 -15.86 -9.67
N LYS A 50 -12.44 -16.42 -10.28
CA LYS A 50 -11.92 -17.77 -10.02
C LYS A 50 -10.42 -17.69 -9.83
N PHE A 51 -9.92 -18.26 -8.75
CA PHE A 51 -8.52 -18.22 -8.39
C PHE A 51 -8.16 -19.36 -7.44
N GLU A 52 -6.89 -19.66 -7.33
CA GLU A 52 -6.31 -20.55 -6.33
C GLU A 52 -5.33 -19.75 -5.47
N ILE A 53 -5.31 -19.99 -4.17
CA ILE A 53 -4.39 -19.36 -3.22
C ILE A 53 -3.64 -20.42 -2.44
N LEU A 54 -2.33 -20.35 -2.47
CA LEU A 54 -1.43 -21.12 -1.62
C LEU A 54 -0.81 -20.22 -0.57
N GLU A 55 -1.21 -20.38 0.69
CA GLU A 55 -0.60 -19.68 1.82
C GLU A 55 0.85 -20.17 2.04
N THR A 56 1.79 -19.24 2.30
CA THR A 56 3.22 -19.52 2.37
C THR A 56 3.81 -19.37 3.78
N THR A 57 3.03 -19.40 4.83
CA THR A 57 3.48 -19.17 6.23
C THR A 57 4.69 -20.00 6.63
N GLY A 58 4.70 -21.29 6.30
CA GLY A 58 5.84 -22.17 6.58
C GLY A 58 7.10 -21.76 5.82
N TYR A 59 6.97 -21.37 4.55
CA TYR A 59 8.08 -20.84 3.75
C TYR A 59 8.59 -19.52 4.34
N MET A 60 7.71 -18.58 4.66
CA MET A 60 8.09 -17.29 5.29
C MET A 60 8.92 -17.50 6.55
N LYS A 61 8.44 -18.36 7.45
CA LYS A 61 9.16 -18.68 8.71
C LYS A 61 10.57 -19.20 8.44
N ASN A 62 10.71 -20.16 7.53
CA ASN A 62 11.99 -20.75 7.19
C ASN A 62 12.90 -19.74 6.50
N THR A 63 12.38 -18.95 5.56
CA THR A 63 13.11 -17.92 4.82
C THR A 63 13.68 -16.85 5.77
N LEU A 64 12.85 -16.32 6.66
CA LEU A 64 13.30 -15.33 7.64
C LEU A 64 14.41 -15.87 8.56
N SER A 65 14.32 -17.13 8.97
CA SER A 65 15.39 -17.78 9.76
C SER A 65 16.68 -17.93 8.97
N VAL A 66 16.62 -18.31 7.68
CA VAL A 66 17.79 -18.39 6.81
C VAL A 66 18.42 -17.01 6.60
N TRP A 67 17.61 -15.98 6.36
CA TRP A 67 18.10 -14.62 6.15
C TRP A 67 18.76 -14.05 7.42
N GLU A 68 18.23 -14.37 8.60
CA GLU A 68 18.87 -14.02 9.87
C GLU A 68 20.26 -14.66 9.99
N GLN A 69 20.37 -15.97 9.71
CA GLN A 69 21.65 -16.70 9.73
C GLN A 69 22.67 -16.16 8.73
N LEU A 70 22.23 -15.70 7.57
CA LEU A 70 23.05 -15.11 6.52
C LEU A 70 23.36 -13.62 6.77
N GLY A 71 22.77 -13.01 7.81
CA GLY A 71 22.99 -11.61 8.17
C GLY A 71 22.39 -10.63 7.15
N PHE A 72 21.31 -11.01 6.43
CA PHE A 72 20.67 -10.11 5.48
C PHE A 72 19.95 -8.98 6.23
N GLY A 73 20.06 -7.76 5.71
CA GLY A 73 19.40 -6.57 6.20
C GLY A 73 18.78 -5.78 5.07
N PHE A 74 17.85 -4.89 5.40
CA PHE A 74 17.08 -4.09 4.46
C PHE A 74 17.04 -2.64 4.93
N ASP A 75 17.06 -1.70 3.98
CA ASP A 75 16.91 -0.26 4.25
C ASP A 75 15.44 0.14 4.38
N ALA A 76 14.55 -0.64 3.75
CA ALA A 76 13.11 -0.49 3.87
C ALA A 76 12.40 -1.84 3.79
N VAL A 77 11.26 -1.93 4.47
CA VAL A 77 10.35 -3.08 4.41
C VAL A 77 8.94 -2.55 4.09
N SER A 78 8.32 -3.09 3.07
CA SER A 78 6.91 -2.84 2.75
C SER A 78 6.08 -4.07 3.02
N THR A 79 4.96 -3.93 3.74
CA THR A 79 3.99 -4.98 4.01
C THR A 79 2.68 -4.68 3.31
N GLY A 80 2.08 -5.68 2.67
CA GLY A 80 0.78 -5.60 2.02
C GLY A 80 -0.18 -6.68 2.51
N PHE A 81 -0.65 -7.54 1.62
CA PHE A 81 -1.63 -8.57 1.93
C PHE A 81 -1.07 -9.66 2.87
N ILE A 82 -1.73 -9.84 4.01
CA ILE A 82 -1.37 -10.83 5.04
C ILE A 82 -2.61 -11.66 5.39
N LEU A 83 -2.50 -12.99 5.28
CA LEU A 83 -3.65 -13.90 5.33
C LEU A 83 -4.00 -14.37 6.74
N SER A 84 -3.06 -14.43 7.66
CA SER A 84 -3.29 -15.09 8.94
C SER A 84 -2.60 -14.40 10.13
N ALA A 85 -3.09 -14.68 11.33
CA ALA A 85 -2.46 -14.23 12.57
C ALA A 85 -1.01 -14.72 12.70
N ALA A 86 -0.72 -15.94 12.25
CA ALA A 86 0.64 -16.48 12.27
C ALA A 86 1.58 -15.70 11.36
N GLN A 87 1.13 -15.28 10.17
CA GLN A 87 1.91 -14.39 9.31
C GLN A 87 2.09 -13.02 9.95
N THR A 88 1.03 -12.45 10.53
CA THR A 88 1.10 -11.15 11.21
C THR A 88 2.15 -11.15 12.32
N GLU A 89 2.17 -12.18 13.17
CA GLU A 89 3.16 -12.32 14.24
C GLU A 89 4.60 -12.40 13.70
N LEU A 90 4.81 -13.18 12.62
CA LEU A 90 6.12 -13.29 11.97
C LEU A 90 6.58 -11.93 11.41
N VAL A 91 5.68 -11.24 10.70
CA VAL A 91 5.96 -9.96 10.05
C VAL A 91 6.21 -8.88 11.10
N LEU A 92 5.38 -8.79 12.15
CA LEU A 92 5.56 -7.85 13.26
C LEU A 92 6.93 -8.01 13.93
N LYS A 93 7.28 -9.25 14.29
CA LYS A 93 8.59 -9.52 14.89
C LYS A 93 9.71 -9.07 13.96
N PHE A 94 9.63 -9.44 12.70
CA PHE A 94 10.63 -9.09 11.69
C PHE A 94 10.74 -7.56 11.47
N CYS A 95 9.62 -6.86 11.32
CA CYS A 95 9.61 -5.40 11.14
C CYS A 95 10.23 -4.68 12.34
N ARG A 96 9.91 -5.10 13.58
CA ARG A 96 10.53 -4.56 14.80
C ARG A 96 12.05 -4.73 14.82
N GLU A 97 12.53 -5.89 14.39
CA GLU A 97 13.97 -6.17 14.31
C GLU A 97 14.66 -5.34 13.21
N GLN A 98 14.05 -5.21 12.04
CA GLN A 98 14.58 -4.37 10.96
C GLN A 98 14.55 -2.88 11.33
N LYS A 99 13.48 -2.40 11.96
CA LYS A 99 13.37 -1.02 12.47
C LYS A 99 14.48 -0.66 13.45
N LYS A 100 14.83 -1.59 14.37
CA LYS A 100 15.99 -1.41 15.27
C LYS A 100 17.32 -1.31 14.53
N LYS A 101 17.41 -1.86 13.32
CA LYS A 101 18.59 -1.77 12.45
C LYS A 101 18.55 -0.53 11.53
N GLY A 102 17.50 0.31 11.63
CA GLY A 102 17.34 1.54 10.89
C GLY A 102 16.49 1.43 9.63
N ALA A 103 15.86 0.28 9.37
CA ALA A 103 14.95 0.14 8.22
C ALA A 103 13.67 0.97 8.42
N ARG A 104 13.19 1.58 7.33
CA ARG A 104 11.89 2.27 7.28
C ARG A 104 10.78 1.27 6.98
N ILE A 105 9.68 1.32 7.72
CA ILE A 105 8.56 0.40 7.59
C ILE A 105 7.39 1.10 6.92
N PHE A 106 6.94 0.52 5.81
CA PHE A 106 5.76 0.94 5.05
C PHE A 106 4.69 -0.14 5.18
N THR A 107 3.45 0.24 5.45
CA THR A 107 2.33 -0.71 5.55
C THR A 107 1.16 -0.23 4.70
N ASP A 108 0.80 -1.05 3.72
CA ASP A 108 -0.46 -0.96 3.00
C ASP A 108 -1.40 -2.00 3.63
N PRO A 109 -2.41 -1.59 4.39
CA PRO A 109 -3.24 -2.52 5.17
C PRO A 109 -4.36 -3.10 4.32
N ILE A 110 -4.02 -3.85 3.28
CA ILE A 110 -4.93 -4.39 2.29
C ILE A 110 -6.02 -5.25 2.94
N MET A 111 -7.23 -4.70 3.10
CA MET A 111 -8.35 -5.35 3.78
C MET A 111 -9.69 -5.19 3.05
N GLY A 112 -9.89 -4.14 2.29
CA GLY A 112 -11.18 -3.84 1.69
C GLY A 112 -11.19 -2.60 0.82
N ASP A 113 -12.31 -2.39 0.13
CA ASP A 113 -12.54 -1.20 -0.71
C ASP A 113 -14.05 -0.93 -0.81
N GLU A 114 -14.43 0.28 -1.25
CA GLU A 114 -15.82 0.71 -1.46
C GLU A 114 -16.75 0.45 -0.25
N GLY A 115 -16.22 0.63 0.97
CA GLY A 115 -16.95 0.46 2.23
C GLY A 115 -17.11 -0.98 2.68
N ARG A 116 -16.45 -1.96 2.06
CA ARG A 116 -16.58 -3.39 2.38
C ARG A 116 -15.21 -4.04 2.55
N LEU A 117 -15.12 -4.94 3.51
CA LEU A 117 -13.98 -5.83 3.61
C LEU A 117 -14.01 -6.86 2.46
N TYR A 118 -12.82 -7.26 1.99
CA TYR A 118 -12.69 -8.32 0.99
C TYR A 118 -13.17 -9.69 1.53
N ASN A 119 -13.58 -10.57 0.65
CA ASN A 119 -13.98 -11.91 1.02
C ASN A 119 -12.86 -12.64 1.80
N GLY A 120 -13.20 -13.16 2.97
CA GLY A 120 -12.25 -13.82 3.86
C GLY A 120 -11.58 -12.90 4.88
N VAL A 121 -11.72 -11.59 4.74
CA VAL A 121 -11.26 -10.61 5.76
C VAL A 121 -12.32 -10.47 6.85
N SER A 122 -11.91 -10.50 8.10
CA SER A 122 -12.77 -10.41 9.28
C SER A 122 -12.33 -9.27 10.21
N GLU A 123 -13.15 -8.95 11.22
CA GLU A 123 -12.77 -7.99 12.26
C GLU A 123 -11.46 -8.37 12.96
N LYS A 124 -11.19 -9.68 13.11
CA LYS A 124 -9.91 -10.15 13.64
C LYS A 124 -8.74 -9.75 12.74
N THR A 125 -8.93 -9.76 11.42
CA THR A 125 -7.92 -9.26 10.47
C THR A 125 -7.69 -7.77 10.66
N VAL A 126 -8.73 -6.98 10.89
CA VAL A 126 -8.61 -5.54 11.19
C VAL A 126 -7.76 -5.31 12.45
N GLU A 127 -7.98 -6.08 13.53
CA GLU A 127 -7.16 -6.00 14.75
C GLU A 127 -5.69 -6.34 14.50
N LEU A 128 -5.43 -7.35 13.67
CA LEU A 128 -4.06 -7.71 13.28
C LEU A 128 -3.39 -6.59 12.48
N MET A 129 -4.12 -5.96 11.55
CA MET A 129 -3.63 -4.82 10.78
C MET A 129 -3.38 -3.59 11.66
N ARG A 130 -4.20 -3.34 12.69
CA ARG A 130 -3.92 -2.31 13.72
C ARG A 130 -2.57 -2.52 14.38
N SER A 131 -2.20 -3.77 14.66
CA SER A 131 -0.90 -4.09 15.24
C SER A 131 0.26 -3.82 14.26
N LEU A 132 0.06 -4.03 12.97
CA LEU A 132 1.07 -3.75 11.94
C LEU A 132 1.26 -2.26 11.72
N ILE A 133 0.17 -1.49 11.59
CA ILE A 133 0.28 -0.03 11.37
C ILE A 133 0.94 0.68 12.55
N ALA A 134 0.80 0.18 13.78
CA ALA A 134 1.45 0.75 14.95
C ALA A 134 2.99 0.66 14.92
N GLU A 135 3.57 -0.19 14.10
CA GLU A 135 5.02 -0.31 13.91
C GLU A 135 5.51 0.42 12.64
N ALA A 136 4.58 0.88 11.78
CA ALA A 136 4.93 1.48 10.51
C ALA A 136 5.34 2.95 10.64
N ASP A 137 6.35 3.36 9.85
CA ASP A 137 6.74 4.75 9.71
C ASP A 137 5.83 5.47 8.71
N TYR A 138 5.26 4.72 7.74
CA TYR A 138 4.31 5.20 6.73
C TYR A 138 3.20 4.18 6.55
N ILE A 139 1.94 4.64 6.56
CA ILE A 139 0.78 3.81 6.26
C ILE A 139 0.00 4.40 5.08
N LEU A 140 -0.51 3.51 4.22
CA LEU A 140 -1.17 3.88 2.96
C LEU A 140 -2.57 3.27 2.81
N PRO A 141 -3.47 3.37 3.83
CA PRO A 141 -4.81 2.85 3.70
C PRO A 141 -5.61 3.60 2.63
N ASN A 142 -6.51 2.91 1.93
CA ASN A 142 -7.62 3.60 1.29
C ASN A 142 -8.64 4.08 2.34
N TYR A 143 -9.62 4.89 1.94
CA TYR A 143 -10.60 5.46 2.89
C TYR A 143 -11.41 4.38 3.62
N THR A 144 -11.74 3.27 2.96
CA THR A 144 -12.43 2.14 3.58
C THR A 144 -11.58 1.53 4.70
N GLU A 145 -10.35 1.23 4.41
CA GLU A 145 -9.40 0.65 5.36
C GLU A 145 -9.12 1.59 6.53
N ALA A 146 -8.96 2.88 6.24
CA ALA A 146 -8.77 3.91 7.27
C ALA A 146 -9.95 3.94 8.25
N ALA A 147 -11.19 3.89 7.75
CA ALA A 147 -12.39 3.86 8.58
C ALA A 147 -12.45 2.60 9.46
N TYR A 148 -12.21 1.41 8.89
CA TYR A 148 -12.18 0.16 9.66
C TYR A 148 -11.06 0.15 10.70
N LEU A 149 -9.86 0.58 10.36
CA LEU A 149 -8.74 0.67 11.30
C LEU A 149 -9.04 1.61 12.47
N ALA A 150 -9.62 2.76 12.18
CA ALA A 150 -10.01 3.74 13.19
C ALA A 150 -11.26 3.33 14.00
N GLY A 151 -12.00 2.31 13.56
CA GLY A 151 -13.30 1.95 14.16
C GLY A 151 -14.38 2.99 13.92
N GLU A 152 -14.28 3.70 12.79
CA GLU A 152 -15.26 4.69 12.36
C GLU A 152 -16.23 4.11 11.33
N ALA A 153 -17.43 4.70 11.26
CA ALA A 153 -18.39 4.32 10.23
C ALA A 153 -17.90 4.80 8.85
N TYR A 154 -17.93 3.92 7.86
CA TYR A 154 -17.67 4.32 6.49
C TYR A 154 -18.73 5.31 5.98
N CYS A 155 -18.31 6.51 5.62
CA CYS A 155 -19.19 7.49 4.99
C CYS A 155 -19.29 7.24 3.49
N GLY A 156 -20.39 6.66 3.04
CA GLY A 156 -20.59 6.28 1.63
C GLY A 156 -20.69 7.45 0.64
N THR A 157 -20.72 8.70 1.11
CA THR A 157 -20.87 9.88 0.26
C THR A 157 -19.59 10.68 0.12
N ALA A 158 -19.29 11.52 1.10
CA ALA A 158 -18.05 12.30 1.15
C ALA A 158 -17.91 12.88 2.58
N CYS A 159 -16.67 13.13 2.97
CA CYS A 159 -16.30 13.70 4.26
C CYS A 159 -15.91 15.18 4.13
N THR A 160 -16.04 15.92 5.21
CA THR A 160 -15.41 17.24 5.32
C THR A 160 -13.88 17.10 5.37
N ARG A 161 -13.17 18.16 5.09
CA ARG A 161 -11.72 18.21 5.28
C ARG A 161 -11.31 17.87 6.71
N GLN A 162 -12.07 18.36 7.70
CA GLN A 162 -11.77 18.14 9.11
C GLN A 162 -11.92 16.66 9.49
N GLU A 163 -12.99 16.00 9.04
CA GLU A 163 -13.18 14.55 9.29
C GLU A 163 -12.06 13.70 8.71
N LEU A 164 -11.51 14.09 7.53
CA LEU A 164 -10.35 13.37 6.96
C LEU A 164 -9.07 13.60 7.78
N TYR A 165 -8.88 14.81 8.33
CA TYR A 165 -7.75 15.10 9.22
C TYR A 165 -7.89 14.39 10.56
N ASP A 166 -9.08 14.36 11.14
CA ASP A 166 -9.39 13.65 12.40
C ASP A 166 -9.14 12.13 12.22
N LEU A 167 -9.53 11.58 11.06
CA LEU A 167 -9.28 10.18 10.73
C LEU A 167 -7.76 9.89 10.63
N ALA A 168 -7.01 10.75 9.96
CA ALA A 168 -5.55 10.60 9.86
C ALA A 168 -4.87 10.75 11.24
N ALA A 169 -5.34 11.70 12.06
CA ALA A 169 -4.86 11.88 13.43
C ALA A 169 -5.11 10.63 14.28
N LYS A 170 -6.30 10.07 14.21
CA LYS A 170 -6.66 8.85 14.96
C LYS A 170 -5.78 7.67 14.60
N LEU A 171 -5.46 7.49 13.31
CA LEU A 171 -4.53 6.44 12.87
C LEU A 171 -3.10 6.70 13.37
N HIS A 172 -2.67 7.96 13.39
CA HIS A 172 -1.40 8.34 14.00
C HIS A 172 -1.36 8.06 15.50
N ASP A 173 -2.40 8.40 16.23
CA ASP A 173 -2.53 8.16 17.68
C ASP A 173 -2.53 6.65 18.02
N MET A 174 -2.88 5.79 17.08
CA MET A 174 -2.77 4.34 17.20
C MET A 174 -1.32 3.82 17.04
N GLY A 175 -0.36 4.70 16.80
CA GLY A 175 1.07 4.40 16.70
C GLY A 175 1.65 4.46 15.29
N ALA A 176 0.83 4.68 14.27
CA ALA A 176 1.34 4.88 12.92
C ALA A 176 2.19 6.16 12.83
N GLY A 177 3.24 6.15 12.02
CA GLY A 177 4.01 7.35 11.72
C GLY A 177 3.21 8.33 10.83
N SER A 178 3.67 8.58 9.62
CA SER A 178 2.92 9.37 8.63
C SER A 178 1.80 8.57 7.99
N VAL A 179 0.69 9.24 7.67
CA VAL A 179 -0.53 8.62 7.17
C VAL A 179 -0.89 9.19 5.80
N LEU A 180 -1.23 8.32 4.85
CA LEU A 180 -1.81 8.68 3.55
C LEU A 180 -3.10 7.91 3.33
N ILE A 181 -4.23 8.60 3.38
CA ILE A 181 -5.56 8.02 3.10
C ILE A 181 -5.88 8.25 1.63
N THR A 182 -5.85 7.20 0.84
CA THR A 182 -6.16 7.23 -0.60
C THR A 182 -7.65 7.01 -0.85
N SER A 183 -8.11 7.31 -2.06
CA SER A 183 -9.51 7.09 -2.50
C SER A 183 -10.56 7.74 -1.60
N ALA A 184 -10.22 8.87 -0.97
CA ALA A 184 -11.17 9.64 -0.18
C ALA A 184 -11.98 10.60 -1.06
N ARG A 185 -13.23 10.85 -0.65
CA ARG A 185 -14.09 11.88 -1.26
C ARG A 185 -14.28 13.01 -0.27
N MET A 186 -13.96 14.23 -0.67
CA MET A 186 -14.06 15.41 0.18
C MET A 186 -15.14 16.37 -0.31
N LEU A 187 -15.97 16.84 0.62
CA LEU A 187 -16.93 17.91 0.38
C LEU A 187 -16.19 19.23 0.09
N VAL A 188 -16.67 19.96 -0.89
CA VAL A 188 -16.24 21.33 -1.19
C VAL A 188 -17.43 22.27 -1.15
N ASP A 189 -17.21 23.49 -0.67
CA ASP A 189 -18.28 24.48 -0.52
C ASP A 189 -18.98 24.77 -1.86
N GLY A 190 -20.29 24.55 -1.90
CA GLY A 190 -21.11 24.84 -3.07
C GLY A 190 -20.86 23.99 -4.30
N GLY A 191 -20.03 22.92 -4.21
CA GLY A 191 -19.66 22.05 -5.32
C GLY A 191 -19.95 20.56 -5.12
N ASN A 192 -19.68 19.79 -6.15
CA ASN A 192 -19.69 18.33 -6.03
C ASN A 192 -18.46 17.86 -5.23
N PRO A 193 -18.57 16.73 -4.49
CA PRO A 193 -17.42 16.14 -3.83
C PRO A 193 -16.27 15.83 -4.80
N ILE A 194 -15.06 16.08 -4.36
CA ILE A 194 -13.84 15.79 -5.13
C ILE A 194 -13.13 14.56 -4.58
N TRP A 195 -12.44 13.84 -5.43
CA TRP A 195 -11.53 12.78 -5.02
C TRP A 195 -10.22 13.37 -4.53
N CYS A 196 -9.65 12.77 -3.49
CA CYS A 196 -8.38 13.25 -2.92
C CYS A 196 -7.60 12.15 -2.20
N VAL A 197 -6.32 12.43 -2.01
CA VAL A 197 -5.47 11.81 -0.99
C VAL A 197 -5.41 12.78 0.18
N ALA A 198 -5.76 12.31 1.38
CA ALA A 198 -5.59 13.04 2.62
C ALA A 198 -4.35 12.53 3.35
N GLY A 199 -3.47 13.42 3.82
CA GLY A 199 -2.24 13.02 4.46
C GLY A 199 -1.95 13.76 5.77
N TYR A 200 -1.23 13.07 6.65
CA TYR A 200 -0.57 13.61 7.82
C TYR A 200 0.93 13.30 7.76
N ASP A 201 1.74 14.31 7.76
CA ASP A 201 3.20 14.23 7.80
C ASP A 201 3.65 14.37 9.26
N ALA A 202 4.01 13.25 9.88
CA ALA A 202 4.42 13.23 11.28
C ALA A 202 5.74 13.96 11.53
N ALA A 203 6.65 13.99 10.55
CA ALA A 203 7.92 14.70 10.69
C ALA A 203 7.77 16.22 10.64
N ALA A 204 6.79 16.72 9.88
CA ALA A 204 6.49 18.14 9.74
C ALA A 204 5.32 18.61 10.61
N ASP A 205 4.65 17.71 11.31
CA ASP A 205 3.39 17.92 12.06
C ASP A 205 2.38 18.70 11.21
N ARG A 206 2.07 18.15 10.01
CA ARG A 206 1.26 18.88 9.03
C ARG A 206 0.28 17.97 8.28
N TYR A 207 -0.96 18.41 8.22
CA TYR A 207 -2.00 17.82 7.38
C TYR A 207 -2.01 18.43 5.99
N PHE A 208 -2.43 17.64 5.00
CA PHE A 208 -2.64 18.13 3.64
C PHE A 208 -3.71 17.35 2.89
N ILE A 209 -4.26 17.98 1.85
CA ILE A 209 -5.15 17.36 0.86
C ILE A 209 -4.50 17.51 -0.52
N LEU A 210 -4.50 16.44 -1.29
CA LEU A 210 -4.13 16.43 -2.70
C LEU A 210 -5.35 16.00 -3.52
N PRO A 211 -6.06 16.94 -4.17
CA PRO A 211 -7.17 16.60 -5.04
C PRO A 211 -6.70 15.95 -6.33
N TYR A 212 -7.52 15.07 -6.91
CA TYR A 212 -7.31 14.49 -8.23
C TYR A 212 -8.61 14.29 -8.97
N GLU A 213 -8.53 14.16 -10.29
CA GLU A 213 -9.63 13.76 -11.15
C GLU A 213 -9.65 12.25 -11.30
N GLN A 214 -10.77 11.62 -10.95
CA GLN A 214 -10.93 10.18 -11.14
C GLN A 214 -11.23 9.87 -12.60
N LEU A 215 -10.37 9.09 -13.23
CA LEU A 215 -10.60 8.57 -14.56
C LEU A 215 -11.68 7.46 -14.53
N PRO A 216 -12.58 7.39 -15.54
CA PRO A 216 -13.65 6.41 -15.60
C PRO A 216 -13.15 5.02 -16.03
N VAL A 217 -12.04 4.59 -15.45
CA VAL A 217 -11.39 3.31 -15.71
C VAL A 217 -10.87 2.73 -14.42
N ARG A 218 -11.02 1.41 -14.25
CA ARG A 218 -10.55 0.68 -13.07
C ARG A 218 -9.62 -0.46 -13.50
N PHE A 219 -8.47 -0.54 -12.82
CA PHE A 219 -7.55 -1.65 -12.89
C PHE A 219 -7.22 -2.11 -11.47
N PRO A 220 -7.14 -3.41 -11.17
CA PRO A 220 -6.52 -3.89 -9.95
C PRO A 220 -5.03 -3.54 -9.92
N GLY A 221 -4.45 -3.42 -8.73
CA GLY A 221 -3.03 -3.14 -8.55
C GLY A 221 -2.61 -1.66 -8.62
N THR A 222 -3.55 -0.73 -8.81
CA THR A 222 -3.23 0.72 -8.79
C THR A 222 -2.73 1.18 -7.42
N GLY A 223 -3.25 0.60 -6.32
CA GLY A 223 -2.75 0.83 -4.96
C GLY A 223 -1.31 0.34 -4.80
N ASP A 224 -0.99 -0.85 -5.32
CA ASP A 224 0.37 -1.40 -5.28
C ASP A 224 1.38 -0.52 -6.04
N ILE A 225 0.98 0.00 -7.22
CA ILE A 225 1.80 0.93 -8.00
C ILE A 225 2.00 2.22 -7.23
N PHE A 226 0.92 2.79 -6.66
CA PHE A 226 0.97 3.99 -5.83
C PHE A 226 1.95 3.79 -4.66
N SER A 227 1.79 2.71 -3.90
CA SER A 227 2.62 2.38 -2.74
C SER A 227 4.09 2.21 -3.12
N ALA A 228 4.39 1.55 -4.26
CA ALA A 228 5.75 1.37 -4.74
C ALA A 228 6.41 2.69 -5.16
N VAL A 229 5.72 3.52 -5.95
CA VAL A 229 6.24 4.84 -6.39
C VAL A 229 6.42 5.76 -5.19
N PHE A 230 5.42 5.86 -4.32
CA PHE A 230 5.50 6.65 -3.09
C PHE A 230 6.71 6.26 -2.24
N MET A 231 6.87 4.96 -1.96
CA MET A 231 8.02 4.45 -1.21
C MET A 231 9.34 4.83 -1.89
N GLY A 232 9.44 4.69 -3.21
CA GLY A 232 10.64 5.03 -3.95
C GLY A 232 11.03 6.51 -3.79
N HIS A 233 10.07 7.44 -3.82
CA HIS A 233 10.34 8.88 -3.60
C HIS A 233 10.73 9.18 -2.15
N ILE A 234 10.05 8.58 -1.17
CA ILE A 234 10.43 8.71 0.25
C ILE A 234 11.87 8.22 0.49
N LEU A 235 12.26 7.12 -0.13
CA LEU A 235 13.60 6.56 0.01
C LEU A 235 14.67 7.48 -0.63
N ARG A 236 14.33 8.26 -1.65
CA ARG A 236 15.18 9.33 -2.21
C ARG A 236 15.29 10.55 -1.31
N GLY A 237 14.57 10.60 -0.19
CA GLY A 237 14.57 11.73 0.74
C GLY A 237 13.61 12.87 0.36
N GLU A 238 12.67 12.61 -0.53
CA GLU A 238 11.66 13.59 -0.92
C GLU A 238 10.61 13.79 0.18
N ALA A 239 10.02 14.98 0.23
CA ALA A 239 8.97 15.31 1.20
C ALA A 239 7.72 14.45 0.96
N LEU A 240 7.03 14.06 2.05
CA LEU A 240 5.84 13.20 2.03
C LEU A 240 4.79 13.63 1.00
N ARG A 241 4.44 14.93 1.00
CA ARG A 241 3.45 15.49 0.08
C ARG A 241 3.88 15.42 -1.39
N ALA A 242 5.17 15.63 -1.66
CA ALA A 242 5.73 15.55 -3.01
C ALA A 242 5.72 14.09 -3.50
N SER A 243 6.15 13.16 -2.65
CA SER A 243 6.14 11.72 -2.94
C SER A 243 4.73 11.19 -3.22
N ALA A 244 3.73 11.64 -2.43
CA ALA A 244 2.33 11.29 -2.67
C ALA A 244 1.81 11.84 -4.00
N ARG A 245 2.20 13.07 -4.37
CA ARG A 245 1.84 13.68 -5.67
C ARG A 245 2.46 12.92 -6.83
N ALA A 246 3.74 12.59 -6.77
CA ALA A 246 4.41 11.80 -7.81
C ALA A 246 3.74 10.43 -8.01
N ALA A 247 3.39 9.75 -6.92
CA ALA A 247 2.65 8.49 -6.99
C ALA A 247 1.27 8.64 -7.65
N MET A 248 0.52 9.70 -7.31
CA MET A 248 -0.77 10.01 -7.91
C MET A 248 -0.65 10.29 -9.41
N GLU A 249 0.34 11.13 -9.81
CA GLU A 249 0.58 11.50 -11.22
C GLU A 249 0.98 10.26 -12.03
N THR A 250 1.89 9.43 -11.52
CA THR A 250 2.26 8.16 -12.16
C THR A 250 1.05 7.26 -12.40
N VAL A 251 0.24 7.00 -11.37
CA VAL A 251 -0.95 6.15 -11.51
C VAL A 251 -1.94 6.76 -12.52
N SER A 252 -2.18 8.07 -12.46
CA SER A 252 -3.07 8.78 -13.40
C SER A 252 -2.60 8.65 -14.84
N ASN A 253 -1.30 8.86 -15.11
CA ASN A 253 -0.70 8.73 -16.44
C ASN A 253 -0.83 7.29 -16.97
N MET A 254 -0.50 6.29 -16.13
CA MET A 254 -0.64 4.89 -16.49
C MET A 254 -2.09 4.49 -16.79
N LEU A 255 -3.06 4.99 -16.02
CA LEU A 255 -4.49 4.77 -16.26
C LEU A 255 -4.93 5.40 -17.56
N ALA A 256 -4.56 6.67 -17.81
CA ALA A 256 -4.92 7.39 -19.03
C ALA A 256 -4.36 6.69 -20.28
N LYS A 257 -3.10 6.28 -20.24
CA LYS A 257 -2.43 5.56 -21.34
C LYS A 257 -3.08 4.22 -21.66
N ASN A 258 -3.66 3.56 -20.66
CA ASN A 258 -4.24 2.22 -20.80
C ASN A 258 -5.77 2.20 -20.74
N ALA A 259 -6.45 3.35 -20.89
CA ALA A 259 -7.91 3.44 -20.78
C ALA A 259 -8.66 2.47 -21.70
N GLU A 260 -8.14 2.24 -22.92
CA GLU A 260 -8.70 1.35 -23.93
C GLU A 260 -8.19 -0.11 -23.83
N TYR A 261 -7.35 -0.43 -22.83
CA TYR A 261 -6.85 -1.80 -22.68
C TYR A 261 -7.99 -2.77 -22.38
N GLN A 262 -8.03 -3.90 -23.13
CA GLN A 262 -9.20 -4.78 -23.14
C GLN A 262 -9.31 -5.64 -21.86
N ASP A 263 -8.21 -6.26 -21.42
CA ASP A 263 -8.20 -7.14 -20.25
C ASP A 263 -7.82 -6.35 -18.98
N LYS A 264 -8.77 -5.52 -18.51
CA LYS A 264 -8.55 -4.69 -17.32
C LYS A 264 -8.35 -5.50 -16.04
N PHE A 265 -8.89 -6.72 -15.95
CA PHE A 265 -8.74 -7.59 -14.79
C PHE A 265 -7.28 -8.04 -14.58
N LYS A 266 -6.48 -8.03 -15.62
CA LYS A 266 -5.06 -8.36 -15.53
C LYS A 266 -4.22 -7.31 -14.78
N GLY A 267 -4.75 -6.12 -14.57
CA GLY A 267 -4.00 -4.95 -14.08
C GLY A 267 -3.36 -4.15 -15.21
N ILE A 268 -2.70 -3.05 -14.84
CA ILE A 268 -2.03 -2.17 -15.82
C ILE A 268 -0.85 -2.92 -16.46
N PRO A 269 -0.72 -2.91 -17.81
CA PRO A 269 0.40 -3.54 -18.52
C PRO A 269 1.70 -2.75 -18.31
N LEU A 270 2.39 -3.00 -17.20
CA LEU A 270 3.57 -2.27 -16.75
C LEU A 270 4.72 -2.28 -17.78
N GLU A 271 4.79 -3.33 -18.60
CA GLU A 271 5.80 -3.48 -19.64
C GLU A 271 5.82 -2.33 -20.64
N THR A 272 4.73 -1.60 -20.75
CA THR A 272 4.54 -0.52 -21.74
C THR A 272 4.36 0.85 -21.12
N CYS A 273 4.47 0.99 -19.80
CA CYS A 273 4.21 2.26 -19.13
C CYS A 273 5.10 2.55 -17.91
N LEU A 274 6.20 1.83 -17.73
CA LEU A 274 7.15 2.16 -16.65
C LEU A 274 7.80 3.54 -16.84
N GLU A 275 7.89 4.04 -18.09
CA GLU A 275 8.36 5.39 -18.38
C GLU A 275 7.44 6.50 -17.86
N GLU A 276 6.21 6.18 -17.45
CA GLU A 276 5.28 7.14 -16.82
C GLU A 276 5.63 7.39 -15.33
N ILE A 277 6.60 6.67 -14.77
CA ILE A 277 7.07 6.91 -13.41
C ILE A 277 7.84 8.23 -13.38
N VAL A 278 7.32 9.22 -12.67
CA VAL A 278 7.87 10.58 -12.52
C VAL A 278 8.83 10.69 -11.34
#